data_5137c11245269e634c39569e09fa7ef8
#
_entry.id   5137c11245269e634c39569e09fa7ef8
#
_cell.length_a   1.000
_cell.length_b   1.000
_cell.length_c   1.000
_cell.angle_alpha   90.00
_cell.angle_beta   90.00
_cell.angle_gamma   90.00
#
_symmetry.space_group_name_H-M   'P 1'
#
loop_
_entity.id
_entity.type
_entity.pdbx_description
1 polymer ?
#
loop_
_entity_poly.entity_id
_entity_poly.type
_entity_poly.pdbx_seq_one_letter_code
_entity_poly.pdbx_strand_id
1 'polypeptide(L)'
;MRKALLFVVLCMFITGCDWFREKPEIATVLAKHFDNKLYNKFDTAIYLPIFKAKLEDQSKGFLNPKLISAFYAKNEYLPKLITKFYVTGQLDTLKSFVAQSKADGFNPEIFNATAYEKQLQALNRNQFKTIDEVYEAIADLELNTAYILNKYTNFMGYGSINPRNFFNRFYIKVLRPDSLKMDSVLNTENLVAELKKVQPTNRPYIELKKALANYRDSIGNEETPQVNAIKMNLERMRWRLPLQTEELVVVNIPDFTLTWFKQDDTLAHMNVCVGGKREATYVQKMKRYLKTGRLDDKPKNHETPQLFSVFNAIQVNPIWNIPVSIAKSEIYWMARKDPYYLSN
;
A
#
# COMPACT_ATOMS: atom_id res chain seq x y z
N MET A 1 3.54 53.29 -51.05
CA MET A 1 3.86 51.90 -51.36
C MET A 1 4.78 51.23 -50.31
N ARG A 2 5.88 51.85 -49.83
CA ARG A 2 6.81 51.30 -48.84
C ARG A 2 6.15 51.00 -47.46
N LYS A 3 5.20 51.81 -47.01
CA LYS A 3 4.50 51.57 -45.68
C LYS A 3 3.48 50.47 -45.73
N ALA A 4 2.84 50.23 -46.88
CA ALA A 4 1.87 49.10 -47.04
C ALA A 4 2.61 47.75 -47.12
N LEU A 5 3.80 47.70 -47.72
CA LEU A 5 4.65 46.54 -47.80
C LEU A 5 5.17 46.10 -46.42
N LEU A 6 5.51 47.07 -45.54
CA LEU A 6 5.96 46.79 -44.16
C LEU A 6 4.84 46.23 -43.30
N PHE A 7 3.59 46.64 -43.52
CA PHE A 7 2.43 46.13 -42.78
C PHE A 7 2.05 44.70 -43.20
N VAL A 8 2.18 44.37 -44.49
CA VAL A 8 1.96 43.00 -45.00
C VAL A 8 3.04 42.05 -44.50
N VAL A 9 4.30 42.46 -44.41
CA VAL A 9 5.40 41.66 -43.84
C VAL A 9 5.22 41.47 -42.33
N LEU A 10 4.73 42.50 -41.60
CA LEU A 10 4.45 42.40 -40.17
C LEU A 10 3.25 41.47 -39.89
N CYS A 11 2.19 41.47 -40.73
CA CYS A 11 1.08 40.55 -40.62
C CYS A 11 1.47 39.09 -40.97
N MET A 12 2.45 38.83 -41.84
CA MET A 12 2.97 37.49 -42.10
C MET A 12 3.76 36.91 -40.94
N PHE A 13 4.37 37.77 -40.10
CA PHE A 13 5.08 37.30 -38.89
C PHE A 13 4.14 36.93 -37.73
N ILE A 14 2.88 37.39 -37.72
CA ILE A 14 1.92 37.09 -36.65
C ILE A 14 1.22 35.76 -36.90
N THR A 15 1.13 35.29 -38.14
CA THR A 15 0.52 33.96 -38.47
C THR A 15 1.52 32.81 -38.44
N GLY A 16 2.81 33.07 -38.21
CA GLY A 16 3.89 32.07 -38.21
C GLY A 16 4.22 31.40 -36.87
N CYS A 17 3.54 31.77 -35.77
CA CYS A 17 3.89 31.25 -34.45
C CYS A 17 3.49 29.79 -34.20
N ASP A 18 2.58 29.20 -34.97
CA ASP A 18 2.15 27.81 -34.77
C ASP A 18 3.10 26.78 -35.41
N TRP A 19 3.98 27.19 -36.32
CA TRP A 19 4.93 26.29 -37.02
C TRP A 19 6.12 25.90 -36.13
N PHE A 20 6.47 26.68 -35.11
CA PHE A 20 7.61 26.44 -34.21
C PHE A 20 7.21 25.86 -32.83
N ARG A 21 5.94 25.56 -32.59
CA ARG A 21 5.57 24.81 -31.37
C ARG A 21 6.05 23.38 -31.50
N GLU A 22 7.03 23.03 -30.70
CA GLU A 22 7.53 21.65 -30.57
C GLU A 22 6.36 20.77 -30.15
N LYS A 23 6.03 19.76 -30.97
CA LYS A 23 4.93 18.86 -30.66
C LYS A 23 5.29 18.04 -29.42
N PRO A 24 4.38 17.85 -28.46
CA PRO A 24 4.69 17.04 -27.31
C PRO A 24 5.00 15.60 -27.73
N GLU A 25 5.93 14.98 -27.04
CA GLU A 25 6.43 13.64 -27.35
C GLU A 25 5.30 12.61 -27.53
N ILE A 26 4.26 12.68 -26.68
CA ILE A 26 3.08 11.81 -26.75
C ILE A 26 2.39 11.84 -28.12
N ALA A 27 2.28 13.03 -28.72
CA ALA A 27 1.65 13.21 -30.03
C ALA A 27 2.42 12.44 -31.13
N THR A 28 3.74 12.56 -31.10
CA THR A 28 4.62 11.88 -32.07
C THR A 28 4.61 10.36 -31.88
N VAL A 29 4.67 9.92 -30.61
CA VAL A 29 4.67 8.51 -30.23
C VAL A 29 3.37 7.82 -30.68
N LEU A 30 2.21 8.40 -30.37
CA LEU A 30 0.91 7.80 -30.71
C LEU A 30 0.59 7.93 -32.21
N ALA A 31 0.92 9.08 -32.85
CA ALA A 31 0.74 9.24 -34.30
C ALA A 31 1.50 8.17 -35.08
N LYS A 32 2.73 7.88 -34.69
CA LYS A 32 3.58 6.85 -35.30
C LYS A 32 3.05 5.46 -35.02
N HIS A 33 2.67 5.19 -33.77
CA HIS A 33 2.20 3.85 -33.34
C HIS A 33 0.90 3.43 -34.06
N PHE A 34 -0.04 4.36 -34.20
CA PHE A 34 -1.35 4.08 -34.81
C PHE A 34 -1.43 4.44 -36.29
N ASP A 35 -0.39 5.01 -36.88
CA ASP A 35 -0.41 5.62 -38.22
C ASP A 35 -1.60 6.58 -38.40
N ASN A 36 -1.90 7.37 -37.37
CA ASN A 36 -3.07 8.21 -37.32
C ASN A 36 -2.70 9.69 -37.11
N LYS A 37 -2.99 10.52 -38.14
CA LYS A 37 -2.68 11.95 -38.14
C LYS A 37 -3.49 12.75 -37.10
N LEU A 38 -4.55 12.18 -36.50
CA LEU A 38 -5.34 12.84 -35.48
C LEU A 38 -4.47 13.29 -34.29
N TYR A 39 -3.53 12.42 -33.87
CA TYR A 39 -2.63 12.71 -32.75
C TYR A 39 -1.65 13.88 -33.04
N ASN A 40 -1.37 14.16 -34.31
CA ASN A 40 -0.55 15.32 -34.68
C ASN A 40 -1.22 16.68 -34.38
N LYS A 41 -2.54 16.67 -34.11
CA LYS A 41 -3.31 17.85 -33.70
C LYS A 41 -3.27 18.11 -32.19
N PHE A 42 -2.50 17.30 -31.45
CA PHE A 42 -2.39 17.44 -30.00
C PHE A 42 -1.78 18.80 -29.64
N ASP A 43 -2.56 19.63 -28.95
CA ASP A 43 -2.16 20.93 -28.44
C ASP A 43 -2.07 20.89 -26.90
N THR A 44 -0.89 21.13 -26.38
CA THR A 44 -0.65 21.15 -24.93
C THR A 44 -1.44 22.26 -24.23
N ALA A 45 -1.69 23.39 -24.89
CA ALA A 45 -2.45 24.50 -24.29
C ALA A 45 -3.92 24.10 -24.01
N ILE A 46 -4.48 23.20 -24.83
CA ILE A 46 -5.84 22.68 -24.64
C ILE A 46 -5.83 21.51 -23.66
N TYR A 47 -4.84 20.61 -23.75
CA TYR A 47 -4.71 19.44 -22.90
C TYR A 47 -4.49 19.78 -21.42
N LEU A 48 -3.60 20.74 -21.13
CA LEU A 48 -3.19 21.06 -19.77
C LEU A 48 -4.33 21.44 -18.81
N PRO A 49 -5.29 22.30 -19.19
CA PRO A 49 -6.45 22.59 -18.34
C PRO A 49 -7.28 21.35 -18.02
N ILE A 50 -7.51 20.47 -19.02
CA ILE A 50 -8.27 19.23 -18.86
C ILE A 50 -7.56 18.32 -17.86
N PHE A 51 -6.26 18.11 -18.06
CA PHE A 51 -5.46 17.25 -17.19
C PHE A 51 -5.42 17.76 -15.74
N LYS A 52 -5.20 19.07 -15.54
CA LYS A 52 -5.17 19.69 -14.20
C LYS A 52 -6.50 19.56 -13.47
N ALA A 53 -7.61 19.79 -14.16
CA ALA A 53 -8.94 19.63 -13.57
C ALA A 53 -9.19 18.19 -13.12
N LYS A 54 -8.84 17.20 -13.97
CA LYS A 54 -8.95 15.76 -13.60
C LYS A 54 -8.02 15.38 -12.45
N LEU A 55 -6.78 15.87 -12.44
CA LEU A 55 -5.84 15.63 -11.36
C LEU A 55 -6.36 16.16 -10.03
N GLU A 56 -6.93 17.36 -10.00
CA GLU A 56 -7.52 17.95 -8.80
C GLU A 56 -8.71 17.13 -8.29
N ASP A 57 -9.61 16.72 -9.17
CA ASP A 57 -10.79 15.91 -8.81
C ASP A 57 -10.39 14.52 -8.30
N GLN A 58 -9.52 13.81 -9.04
CA GLN A 58 -9.13 12.43 -8.72
C GLN A 58 -8.11 12.34 -7.59
N SER A 59 -7.38 13.42 -7.27
CA SER A 59 -6.31 13.42 -6.27
C SER A 59 -6.76 12.95 -4.89
N LYS A 60 -8.00 13.17 -4.53
CA LYS A 60 -8.60 12.74 -3.24
C LYS A 60 -8.59 11.23 -3.04
N GLY A 61 -8.57 10.46 -4.14
CA GLY A 61 -8.48 8.99 -4.11
C GLY A 61 -7.05 8.43 -4.04
N PHE A 62 -6.03 9.25 -4.24
CA PHE A 62 -4.64 8.79 -4.23
C PHE A 62 -4.11 8.51 -2.83
N LEU A 63 -3.26 7.49 -2.68
CA LEU A 63 -2.57 7.22 -1.42
C LEU A 63 -1.66 8.38 -0.98
N ASN A 64 -1.00 9.02 -1.96
CA ASN A 64 -0.05 10.11 -1.77
C ASN A 64 -0.35 11.25 -2.75
N PRO A 65 -1.46 12.00 -2.56
CA PRO A 65 -1.89 13.02 -3.53
C PRO A 65 -0.83 14.10 -3.78
N LYS A 66 -0.16 14.57 -2.73
CA LYS A 66 0.89 15.58 -2.84
C LYS A 66 2.07 15.12 -3.71
N LEU A 67 2.47 13.86 -3.59
CA LEU A 67 3.56 13.29 -4.37
C LEU A 67 3.20 13.20 -5.86
N ILE A 68 2.00 12.72 -6.16
CA ILE A 68 1.53 12.61 -7.54
C ILE A 68 1.38 14.00 -8.18
N SER A 69 0.82 14.96 -7.44
CA SER A 69 0.74 16.35 -7.92
C SER A 69 2.12 16.95 -8.16
N ALA A 70 3.10 16.70 -7.29
CA ALA A 70 4.47 17.16 -7.46
C ALA A 70 5.15 16.49 -8.67
N PHE A 71 4.93 15.18 -8.87
CA PHE A 71 5.42 14.47 -10.06
C PHE A 71 4.93 15.11 -11.36
N TYR A 72 3.62 15.38 -11.47
CA TYR A 72 3.08 16.02 -12.68
C TYR A 72 3.48 17.47 -12.81
N ALA A 73 3.58 18.23 -11.72
CA ALA A 73 4.09 19.60 -11.78
C ALA A 73 5.53 19.67 -12.33
N LYS A 74 6.40 18.75 -11.88
CA LYS A 74 7.79 18.62 -12.37
C LYS A 74 7.85 18.22 -13.86
N ASN A 75 6.86 17.46 -14.33
CA ASN A 75 6.76 16.98 -15.70
C ASN A 75 5.81 17.84 -16.56
N GLU A 76 5.61 19.12 -16.20
CA GLU A 76 4.81 20.08 -16.96
C GLU A 76 3.36 19.61 -17.22
N TYR A 77 2.85 18.73 -16.39
CA TYR A 77 1.53 18.07 -16.48
C TYR A 77 1.31 17.30 -17.81
N LEU A 78 2.40 16.85 -18.44
CA LEU A 78 2.35 16.01 -19.63
C LEU A 78 2.18 14.52 -19.27
N PRO A 79 1.60 13.69 -20.16
CA PRO A 79 1.33 12.27 -19.92
C PRO A 79 2.63 11.44 -20.05
N LYS A 80 3.43 11.39 -19.01
CA LYS A 80 4.74 10.73 -18.99
C LYS A 80 4.66 9.22 -18.99
N LEU A 81 3.72 8.64 -18.23
CA LEU A 81 3.65 7.19 -18.10
C LEU A 81 3.14 6.53 -19.38
N ILE A 82 2.12 7.13 -20.04
CA ILE A 82 1.64 6.63 -21.33
C ILE A 82 2.74 6.79 -22.39
N THR A 83 3.36 7.96 -22.49
CA THR A 83 4.44 8.23 -23.45
C THR A 83 5.53 7.17 -23.36
N LYS A 84 5.90 6.77 -22.14
CA LYS A 84 7.01 5.86 -21.87
C LYS A 84 6.62 4.39 -22.02
N PHE A 85 5.43 4.00 -21.55
CA PHE A 85 5.11 2.61 -21.31
C PHE A 85 4.04 2.03 -22.24
N TYR A 86 3.28 2.86 -22.96
CA TYR A 86 2.18 2.37 -23.79
C TYR A 86 2.70 1.52 -24.97
N VAL A 87 3.56 2.10 -25.81
CA VAL A 87 4.06 1.45 -27.03
C VAL A 87 4.92 0.22 -26.73
N THR A 88 5.54 0.17 -25.55
CA THR A 88 6.35 -0.95 -25.09
C THR A 88 5.52 -2.10 -24.50
N GLY A 89 4.19 -1.99 -24.45
CA GLY A 89 3.28 -3.01 -23.89
C GLY A 89 3.36 -3.15 -22.36
N GLN A 90 4.08 -2.26 -21.68
CA GLN A 90 4.23 -2.35 -20.22
C GLN A 90 2.94 -1.98 -19.47
N LEU A 91 2.02 -1.20 -20.10
CA LEU A 91 0.71 -0.93 -19.52
C LEU A 91 -0.21 -2.16 -19.53
N ASP A 92 -0.13 -3.00 -20.57
CA ASP A 92 -0.83 -4.31 -20.58
C ASP A 92 -0.24 -5.26 -19.54
N THR A 93 1.06 -5.19 -19.30
CA THR A 93 1.70 -5.92 -18.21
C THR A 93 1.18 -5.44 -16.84
N LEU A 94 1.05 -4.12 -16.62
CA LEU A 94 0.45 -3.58 -15.39
C LEU A 94 -0.97 -4.10 -15.19
N LYS A 95 -1.82 -4.10 -16.25
CA LYS A 95 -3.16 -4.69 -16.23
C LYS A 95 -3.11 -6.15 -15.76
N SER A 96 -2.18 -6.94 -16.28
CA SER A 96 -2.02 -8.34 -15.92
C SER A 96 -1.64 -8.54 -14.46
N PHE A 97 -0.71 -7.73 -13.93
CA PHE A 97 -0.36 -7.75 -12.50
C PHE A 97 -1.53 -7.38 -11.61
N VAL A 98 -2.32 -6.37 -11.99
CA VAL A 98 -3.53 -5.97 -11.27
C VAL A 98 -4.56 -7.11 -11.23
N ALA A 99 -4.82 -7.76 -12.35
CA ALA A 99 -5.74 -8.90 -12.43
C ALA A 99 -5.25 -10.08 -11.56
N GLN A 100 -3.94 -10.38 -11.61
CA GLN A 100 -3.31 -11.43 -10.82
C GLN A 100 -3.29 -11.15 -9.31
N SER A 101 -3.51 -9.90 -8.87
CA SER A 101 -3.58 -9.54 -7.44
C SER A 101 -4.66 -10.30 -6.67
N LYS A 102 -5.66 -10.86 -7.39
CA LYS A 102 -6.66 -11.77 -6.83
C LYS A 102 -6.02 -13.01 -6.17
N ALA A 103 -4.94 -13.53 -6.76
CA ALA A 103 -4.19 -14.65 -6.19
C ALA A 103 -3.43 -14.24 -4.91
N ASP A 104 -3.16 -12.97 -4.72
CA ASP A 104 -2.55 -12.39 -3.53
C ASP A 104 -3.57 -11.98 -2.45
N GLY A 105 -4.84 -12.34 -2.66
CA GLY A 105 -5.92 -12.07 -1.71
C GLY A 105 -6.59 -10.70 -1.85
N PHE A 106 -6.23 -9.91 -2.85
CA PHE A 106 -6.88 -8.63 -3.12
C PHE A 106 -8.13 -8.79 -3.98
N ASN A 107 -9.05 -7.81 -3.86
CA ASN A 107 -10.02 -7.55 -4.92
C ASN A 107 -9.34 -6.61 -5.93
N PRO A 108 -9.19 -6.99 -7.22
CA PRO A 108 -8.56 -6.13 -8.23
C PRO A 108 -9.21 -4.74 -8.36
N GLU A 109 -10.48 -4.60 -7.99
CA GLU A 109 -11.18 -3.32 -8.03
C GLU A 109 -10.63 -2.27 -7.06
N ILE A 110 -9.91 -2.67 -6.02
CA ILE A 110 -9.19 -1.69 -5.18
C ILE A 110 -8.12 -0.92 -5.97
N PHE A 111 -7.70 -1.46 -7.12
CA PHE A 111 -6.77 -0.85 -8.06
C PHE A 111 -7.47 -0.31 -9.31
N ASN A 112 -8.78 -0.09 -9.30
CA ASN A 112 -9.58 0.36 -10.44
C ASN A 112 -9.44 -0.54 -11.69
N ALA A 113 -9.34 -1.86 -11.52
CA ALA A 113 -9.04 -2.81 -12.58
C ALA A 113 -9.96 -2.67 -13.80
N THR A 114 -11.28 -2.64 -13.57
CA THR A 114 -12.30 -2.53 -14.64
C THR A 114 -12.18 -1.20 -15.39
N ALA A 115 -12.01 -0.09 -14.69
CA ALA A 115 -11.85 1.23 -15.29
C ALA A 115 -10.58 1.30 -16.13
N TYR A 116 -9.47 0.81 -15.58
CA TYR A 116 -8.17 0.79 -16.26
C TYR A 116 -8.22 -0.05 -17.56
N GLU A 117 -8.82 -1.23 -17.50
CA GLU A 117 -8.97 -2.09 -18.66
C GLU A 117 -9.78 -1.41 -19.76
N LYS A 118 -10.91 -0.78 -19.42
CA LYS A 118 -11.73 -0.03 -20.37
C LYS A 118 -10.98 1.12 -21.03
N GLN A 119 -10.21 1.89 -20.23
CA GLN A 119 -9.40 3.00 -20.71
C GLN A 119 -8.29 2.53 -21.66
N LEU A 120 -7.58 1.47 -21.29
CA LEU A 120 -6.53 0.90 -22.13
C LEU A 120 -7.10 0.31 -23.44
N GLN A 121 -8.25 -0.38 -23.36
CA GLN A 121 -8.94 -0.89 -24.55
C GLN A 121 -9.45 0.24 -25.46
N ALA A 122 -9.93 1.35 -24.91
CA ALA A 122 -10.35 2.51 -25.70
C ALA A 122 -9.20 3.10 -26.51
N LEU A 123 -8.01 3.25 -25.89
CA LEU A 123 -6.80 3.69 -26.59
C LEU A 123 -6.35 2.66 -27.63
N ASN A 124 -6.36 1.37 -27.29
CA ASN A 124 -5.96 0.29 -28.23
C ASN A 124 -6.88 0.20 -29.46
N ARG A 125 -8.18 0.45 -29.31
CA ARG A 125 -9.13 0.47 -30.44
C ARG A 125 -8.91 1.66 -31.36
N ASN A 126 -8.35 2.76 -30.85
CA ASN A 126 -8.02 3.96 -31.62
C ASN A 126 -9.21 4.50 -32.46
N GLN A 127 -10.43 4.47 -31.91
CA GLN A 127 -11.65 4.87 -32.62
C GLN A 127 -12.13 6.28 -32.28
N PHE A 128 -11.18 7.15 -31.92
CA PHE A 128 -11.46 8.56 -31.63
C PHE A 128 -11.81 9.35 -32.88
N LYS A 129 -12.87 10.13 -32.81
CA LYS A 129 -13.33 10.99 -33.90
C LYS A 129 -12.72 12.39 -33.84
N THR A 130 -12.51 12.88 -32.61
CA THR A 130 -12.00 14.22 -32.36
C THR A 130 -10.73 14.16 -31.49
N ILE A 131 -9.95 15.22 -31.52
CA ILE A 131 -8.77 15.34 -30.65
C ILE A 131 -9.16 15.54 -29.19
N ASP A 132 -10.35 16.11 -28.93
CA ASP A 132 -10.84 16.31 -27.56
C ASP A 132 -11.11 14.97 -26.87
N GLU A 133 -11.67 13.98 -27.60
CA GLU A 133 -11.83 12.61 -27.09
C GLU A 133 -10.47 11.98 -26.73
N VAL A 134 -9.44 12.30 -27.50
CA VAL A 134 -8.05 11.82 -27.22
C VAL A 134 -7.51 12.47 -25.96
N TYR A 135 -7.73 13.78 -25.75
CA TYR A 135 -7.29 14.46 -24.53
C TYR A 135 -7.89 13.84 -23.28
N GLU A 136 -9.21 13.60 -23.28
CA GLU A 136 -9.90 12.98 -22.17
C GLU A 136 -9.38 11.57 -21.89
N ALA A 137 -9.28 10.73 -22.93
CA ALA A 137 -8.83 9.36 -22.80
C ALA A 137 -7.39 9.25 -22.30
N ILE A 138 -6.47 10.09 -22.80
CA ILE A 138 -5.07 10.11 -22.36
C ILE A 138 -4.98 10.60 -20.92
N ALA A 139 -5.70 11.65 -20.53
CA ALA A 139 -5.66 12.18 -19.18
C ALA A 139 -6.16 11.14 -18.16
N ASP A 140 -7.27 10.46 -18.44
CA ASP A 140 -7.84 9.43 -17.58
C ASP A 140 -6.92 8.22 -17.44
N LEU A 141 -6.38 7.71 -18.55
CA LEU A 141 -5.46 6.56 -18.52
C LEU A 141 -4.16 6.90 -17.82
N GLU A 142 -3.59 8.09 -18.03
CA GLU A 142 -2.37 8.56 -17.37
C GLU A 142 -2.55 8.61 -15.85
N LEU A 143 -3.61 9.27 -15.36
CA LEU A 143 -3.88 9.42 -13.93
C LEU A 143 -4.19 8.07 -13.27
N ASN A 144 -4.97 7.21 -13.95
CA ASN A 144 -5.26 5.89 -13.42
C ASN A 144 -4.02 4.99 -13.42
N THR A 145 -3.13 5.11 -14.40
CA THR A 145 -1.82 4.43 -14.40
C THR A 145 -0.98 4.84 -13.20
N ALA A 146 -0.88 6.14 -12.92
CA ALA A 146 -0.15 6.66 -11.75
C ALA A 146 -0.77 6.17 -10.44
N TYR A 147 -2.11 6.20 -10.33
CA TYR A 147 -2.85 5.69 -9.18
C TYR A 147 -2.55 4.22 -8.93
N ILE A 148 -2.68 3.39 -9.97
CA ILE A 148 -2.47 1.94 -9.86
C ILE A 148 -1.02 1.63 -9.50
N LEU A 149 -0.07 2.21 -10.22
CA LEU A 149 1.35 1.96 -10.01
C LEU A 149 1.76 2.29 -8.57
N ASN A 150 1.34 3.45 -8.08
CA ASN A 150 1.62 3.88 -6.70
C ASN A 150 0.93 2.98 -5.67
N LYS A 151 -0.34 2.67 -5.84
CA LYS A 151 -1.12 1.86 -4.90
C LYS A 151 -0.71 0.40 -4.90
N TYR A 152 -0.51 -0.18 -6.09
CA TYR A 152 -0.11 -1.57 -6.24
C TYR A 152 1.27 -1.83 -5.60
N THR A 153 2.26 -1.02 -5.91
CA THR A 153 3.61 -1.18 -5.35
C THR A 153 3.64 -0.99 -3.85
N ASN A 154 2.80 -0.09 -3.32
CA ASN A 154 2.66 0.10 -1.88
C ASN A 154 2.02 -1.13 -1.22
N PHE A 155 0.87 -1.59 -1.73
CA PHE A 155 0.11 -2.67 -1.12
C PHE A 155 0.82 -4.03 -1.22
N MET A 156 1.44 -4.31 -2.37
CA MET A 156 2.22 -5.54 -2.54
C MET A 156 3.51 -5.54 -1.72
N GLY A 157 4.20 -4.41 -1.66
CA GLY A 157 5.49 -4.32 -1.00
C GLY A 157 5.44 -4.10 0.52
N TYR A 158 4.32 -3.58 1.06
CA TYR A 158 4.24 -3.13 2.46
C TYR A 158 2.92 -3.49 3.16
N GLY A 159 1.99 -4.12 2.45
CA GLY A 159 0.63 -4.39 2.93
C GLY A 159 -0.30 -3.20 2.82
N SER A 160 -1.59 -3.49 2.76
CA SER A 160 -2.67 -2.51 2.58
C SER A 160 -3.23 -1.98 3.91
N ILE A 161 -3.08 -2.76 4.98
CA ILE A 161 -3.68 -2.52 6.28
C ILE A 161 -2.63 -2.00 7.27
N ASN A 162 -3.00 -0.94 8.01
CA ASN A 162 -2.22 -0.55 9.18
C ASN A 162 -2.69 -1.35 10.41
N PRO A 163 -1.88 -2.27 10.94
CA PRO A 163 -2.31 -3.12 12.05
C PRO A 163 -2.67 -2.35 13.31
N ARG A 164 -2.14 -1.15 13.52
CA ARG A 164 -2.48 -0.30 14.67
C ARG A 164 -3.93 0.17 14.66
N ASN A 165 -4.60 0.18 13.51
CA ASN A 165 -6.01 0.56 13.42
C ASN A 165 -6.94 -0.58 13.85
N PHE A 166 -6.45 -1.82 13.91
CA PHE A 166 -7.25 -3.02 14.20
C PHE A 166 -6.87 -3.70 15.51
N PHE A 167 -5.59 -3.62 15.91
CA PHE A 167 -5.09 -4.27 17.12
C PHE A 167 -4.80 -3.25 18.22
N ASN A 168 -5.48 -3.32 19.34
CA ASN A 168 -5.39 -2.33 20.42
C ASN A 168 -4.04 -2.26 21.13
N ARG A 169 -3.24 -3.32 21.08
CA ARG A 169 -1.94 -3.39 21.77
C ARG A 169 -0.84 -3.79 20.81
N PHE A 170 -0.90 -3.24 19.59
CA PHE A 170 0.11 -3.44 18.56
C PHE A 170 1.11 -2.27 18.59
N TYR A 171 2.28 -2.50 19.15
CA TYR A 171 3.33 -1.49 19.31
C TYR A 171 4.49 -1.69 18.32
N ILE A 172 4.40 -2.66 17.42
CA ILE A 172 5.40 -2.88 16.38
C ILE A 172 5.30 -1.77 15.32
N LYS A 173 6.43 -1.16 14.98
CA LYS A 173 6.50 -0.19 13.88
C LYS A 173 6.54 -0.94 12.56
N VAL A 174 5.44 -0.95 11.83
CA VAL A 174 5.43 -1.44 10.44
C VAL A 174 6.02 -0.37 9.54
N LEU A 175 7.02 -0.75 8.75
CA LEU A 175 7.64 0.16 7.78
C LEU A 175 6.67 0.43 6.63
N ARG A 176 6.71 1.66 6.14
CA ARG A 176 5.98 2.11 4.95
C ARG A 176 6.98 2.74 3.99
N PRO A 177 6.71 2.76 2.68
CA PRO A 177 7.60 3.45 1.77
C PRO A 177 7.62 4.94 2.11
N ASP A 178 8.80 5.53 2.06
CA ASP A 178 8.97 6.98 2.16
C ASP A 178 8.65 7.67 0.83
N SER A 179 8.66 9.00 0.85
CA SER A 179 8.36 9.81 -0.34
C SER A 179 9.38 9.60 -1.46
N LEU A 180 10.67 9.35 -1.13
CA LEU A 180 11.72 9.13 -2.12
C LEU A 180 11.49 7.81 -2.85
N LYS A 181 11.14 6.75 -2.10
CA LYS A 181 10.82 5.44 -2.67
C LYS A 181 9.60 5.52 -3.60
N MET A 182 8.57 6.25 -3.19
CA MET A 182 7.36 6.42 -3.99
C MET A 182 7.61 7.27 -5.24
N ASP A 183 8.43 8.31 -5.16
CA ASP A 183 8.86 9.11 -6.30
C ASP A 183 9.67 8.26 -7.29
N SER A 184 10.57 7.40 -6.81
CA SER A 184 11.35 6.50 -7.66
C SER A 184 10.49 5.53 -8.46
N VAL A 185 9.33 5.13 -7.92
CA VAL A 185 8.37 4.25 -8.62
C VAL A 185 7.74 4.97 -9.82
N LEU A 186 7.33 6.24 -9.66
CA LEU A 186 6.75 7.03 -10.76
C LEU A 186 7.79 7.41 -11.82
N ASN A 187 9.05 7.55 -11.43
CA ASN A 187 10.17 7.89 -12.32
C ASN A 187 10.89 6.63 -12.87
N THR A 188 10.34 5.44 -12.69
CA THR A 188 10.99 4.20 -13.15
C THR A 188 11.24 4.19 -14.65
N GLU A 189 12.36 3.58 -15.07
CA GLU A 189 12.64 3.32 -16.48
C GLU A 189 12.01 1.99 -16.96
N ASN A 190 11.71 1.09 -16.04
CA ASN A 190 11.14 -0.23 -16.33
C ASN A 190 10.03 -0.57 -15.32
N LEU A 191 8.80 -0.36 -15.74
CA LEU A 191 7.61 -0.61 -14.94
C LEU A 191 7.50 -2.08 -14.54
N VAL A 192 7.83 -3.00 -15.44
CA VAL A 192 7.77 -4.46 -15.18
C VAL A 192 8.77 -4.86 -14.10
N ALA A 193 9.96 -4.28 -14.12
CA ALA A 193 10.97 -4.55 -13.09
C ALA A 193 10.51 -4.06 -11.70
N GLU A 194 9.90 -2.88 -11.62
CA GLU A 194 9.34 -2.35 -10.35
C GLU A 194 8.18 -3.22 -9.84
N LEU A 195 7.28 -3.69 -10.73
CA LEU A 195 6.18 -4.58 -10.35
C LEU A 195 6.68 -5.92 -9.83
N LYS A 196 7.73 -6.50 -10.45
CA LYS A 196 8.36 -7.75 -9.99
C LYS A 196 9.07 -7.58 -8.65
N LYS A 197 9.78 -6.47 -8.44
CA LYS A 197 10.56 -6.18 -7.23
C LYS A 197 9.72 -6.12 -5.95
N VAL A 198 8.46 -5.73 -6.06
CA VAL A 198 7.57 -5.63 -4.89
C VAL A 198 6.86 -6.94 -4.56
N GLN A 199 6.95 -7.96 -5.41
CA GLN A 199 6.32 -9.26 -5.14
C GLN A 199 7.00 -9.95 -3.95
N PRO A 200 6.23 -10.45 -2.96
CA PRO A 200 6.80 -11.28 -1.91
C PRO A 200 7.32 -12.60 -2.48
N THR A 201 8.56 -12.95 -2.15
CA THR A 201 9.25 -14.14 -2.67
C THR A 201 9.49 -15.22 -1.62
N ASN A 202 9.14 -14.95 -0.35
CA ASN A 202 9.36 -15.91 0.72
C ASN A 202 8.45 -17.16 0.56
N ARG A 203 8.98 -18.32 0.88
CA ARG A 203 8.31 -19.61 0.72
C ARG A 203 6.93 -19.67 1.40
N PRO A 204 6.75 -19.24 2.67
CA PRO A 204 5.45 -19.28 3.30
C PRO A 204 4.37 -18.47 2.57
N TYR A 205 4.72 -17.32 1.99
CA TYR A 205 3.79 -16.51 1.19
C TYR A 205 3.35 -17.27 -0.07
N ILE A 206 4.30 -17.90 -0.77
CA ILE A 206 4.02 -18.69 -1.97
C ILE A 206 3.11 -19.87 -1.65
N GLU A 207 3.36 -20.58 -0.53
CA GLU A 207 2.50 -21.69 -0.11
C GLU A 207 1.08 -21.24 0.27
N LEU A 208 0.93 -20.08 0.91
CA LEU A 208 -0.40 -19.50 1.19
C LEU A 208 -1.14 -19.10 -0.10
N LYS A 209 -0.44 -18.59 -1.12
CA LYS A 209 -1.05 -18.32 -2.44
C LYS A 209 -1.56 -19.60 -3.09
N LYS A 210 -0.78 -20.67 -3.06
CA LYS A 210 -1.21 -21.99 -3.56
C LYS A 210 -2.42 -22.51 -2.78
N ALA A 211 -2.40 -22.40 -1.46
CA ALA A 211 -3.52 -22.80 -0.62
C ALA A 211 -4.80 -22.00 -0.97
N LEU A 212 -4.69 -20.70 -1.20
CA LEU A 212 -5.82 -19.87 -1.63
C LEU A 212 -6.37 -20.30 -2.98
N ALA A 213 -5.50 -20.61 -3.95
CA ALA A 213 -5.91 -21.10 -5.26
C ALA A 213 -6.66 -22.44 -5.14
N ASN A 214 -6.07 -23.43 -4.45
CA ASN A 214 -6.67 -24.75 -4.25
C ASN A 214 -8.04 -24.67 -3.55
N TYR A 215 -8.18 -23.78 -2.56
CA TYR A 215 -9.46 -23.57 -1.88
C TYR A 215 -10.51 -23.02 -2.83
N ARG A 216 -10.15 -22.02 -3.65
CA ARG A 216 -11.07 -21.42 -4.64
C ARG A 216 -11.48 -22.40 -5.74
N ASP A 217 -10.58 -23.28 -6.14
CA ASP A 217 -10.90 -24.33 -7.11
C ASP A 217 -11.91 -25.35 -6.55
N SER A 218 -11.85 -25.60 -5.22
CA SER A 218 -12.72 -26.57 -4.55
C SER A 218 -14.09 -26.01 -4.18
N ILE A 219 -14.20 -24.73 -3.76
CA ILE A 219 -15.42 -24.14 -3.21
C ILE A 219 -15.95 -22.96 -4.06
N GLY A 220 -15.31 -22.69 -5.20
CA GLY A 220 -15.59 -21.49 -6.01
C GLY A 220 -15.03 -20.22 -5.35
N ASN A 221 -15.62 -19.07 -5.70
CA ASN A 221 -15.16 -17.76 -5.22
C ASN A 221 -15.83 -17.32 -3.89
N GLU A 222 -16.35 -18.25 -3.11
CA GLU A 222 -17.01 -17.92 -1.85
C GLU A 222 -16.01 -17.40 -0.81
N GLU A 223 -16.43 -16.38 -0.06
CA GLU A 223 -15.68 -15.79 1.04
C GLU A 223 -15.95 -16.54 2.35
N THR A 224 -15.33 -17.69 2.51
CA THR A 224 -15.43 -18.48 3.74
C THR A 224 -14.47 -17.97 4.83
N PRO A 225 -14.69 -18.33 6.11
CA PRO A 225 -13.74 -18.02 7.18
C PRO A 225 -12.31 -18.48 6.89
N GLN A 226 -12.14 -19.63 6.22
CA GLN A 226 -10.83 -20.19 5.84
C GLN A 226 -10.16 -19.33 4.76
N VAL A 227 -10.90 -18.94 3.71
CA VAL A 227 -10.41 -18.03 2.68
C VAL A 227 -9.98 -16.70 3.30
N ASN A 228 -10.79 -16.16 4.20
CA ASN A 228 -10.48 -14.91 4.89
C ASN A 228 -9.25 -15.05 5.81
N ALA A 229 -9.06 -16.17 6.48
CA ALA A 229 -7.87 -16.46 7.27
C ALA A 229 -6.60 -16.50 6.40
N ILE A 230 -6.65 -17.13 5.22
CA ILE A 230 -5.52 -17.17 4.26
C ILE A 230 -5.21 -15.75 3.77
N LYS A 231 -6.23 -14.99 3.33
CA LYS A 231 -6.06 -13.60 2.88
C LYS A 231 -5.44 -12.70 3.95
N MET A 232 -5.89 -12.85 5.21
CA MET A 232 -5.35 -12.10 6.33
C MET A 232 -3.87 -12.43 6.59
N ASN A 233 -3.49 -13.69 6.46
CA ASN A 233 -2.10 -14.10 6.62
C ASN A 233 -1.22 -13.64 5.44
N LEU A 234 -1.72 -13.67 4.20
CA LEU A 234 -1.04 -13.06 3.06
C LEU A 234 -0.81 -11.54 3.31
N GLU A 235 -1.81 -10.83 3.84
CA GLU A 235 -1.65 -9.41 4.21
C GLU A 235 -0.59 -9.21 5.28
N ARG A 236 -0.60 -9.99 6.36
CA ARG A 236 0.40 -9.91 7.44
C ARG A 236 1.83 -10.15 6.94
N MET A 237 2.00 -11.06 6.00
CA MET A 237 3.32 -11.38 5.44
C MET A 237 3.89 -10.29 4.52
N ARG A 238 3.05 -9.36 4.06
CA ARG A 238 3.50 -8.16 3.35
C ARG A 238 3.98 -7.05 4.30
N TRP A 239 3.60 -7.10 5.58
CA TRP A 239 4.06 -6.07 6.53
C TRP A 239 5.57 -6.15 6.72
N ARG A 240 6.25 -5.05 6.43
CA ARG A 240 7.68 -4.96 6.67
C ARG A 240 7.92 -4.52 8.10
N LEU A 241 8.49 -5.42 8.88
CA LEU A 241 8.92 -5.16 10.23
C LEU A 241 10.35 -4.58 10.22
N PRO A 242 10.74 -3.80 11.24
CA PRO A 242 12.05 -3.12 11.26
C PRO A 242 13.25 -4.06 11.51
N LEU A 243 13.03 -5.37 11.39
CA LEU A 243 13.99 -6.40 11.74
C LEU A 243 14.70 -7.02 10.56
N GLN A 244 16.02 -6.99 10.64
CA GLN A 244 16.92 -7.94 9.98
C GLN A 244 17.97 -8.30 11.03
N THR A 245 17.79 -9.41 11.73
CA THR A 245 18.76 -9.94 12.69
C THR A 245 19.04 -11.39 12.35
N GLU A 246 20.27 -11.82 12.55
CA GLU A 246 20.66 -13.22 12.38
C GLU A 246 20.01 -14.12 13.43
N GLU A 247 19.71 -13.56 14.62
CA GLU A 247 19.05 -14.27 15.71
C GLU A 247 17.74 -13.58 16.07
N LEU A 248 16.68 -14.36 16.17
CA LEU A 248 15.32 -13.87 16.41
C LEU A 248 14.59 -14.78 17.42
N VAL A 249 14.07 -14.17 18.48
CA VAL A 249 13.13 -14.83 19.39
C VAL A 249 11.72 -14.43 19.06
N VAL A 250 10.87 -15.39 18.71
CA VAL A 250 9.47 -15.18 18.38
C VAL A 250 8.58 -15.79 19.46
N VAL A 251 7.73 -14.96 20.08
CA VAL A 251 6.65 -15.44 20.94
C VAL A 251 5.36 -15.47 20.13
N ASN A 252 4.88 -16.68 19.83
CA ASN A 252 3.59 -16.91 19.19
C ASN A 252 2.49 -16.90 20.24
N ILE A 253 1.88 -15.73 20.47
CA ILE A 253 0.88 -15.52 21.52
C ILE A 253 -0.32 -16.48 21.37
N PRO A 254 -0.93 -16.67 20.18
CA PRO A 254 -2.04 -17.62 20.00
C PRO A 254 -1.69 -19.08 20.26
N ASP A 255 -0.45 -19.46 20.09
CA ASP A 255 0.05 -20.83 20.20
C ASP A 255 0.73 -21.11 21.56
N PHE A 256 0.91 -20.07 22.37
CA PHE A 256 1.58 -20.15 23.67
C PHE A 256 3.01 -20.67 23.58
N THR A 257 3.72 -20.39 22.48
CA THR A 257 5.07 -20.89 22.24
C THR A 257 6.07 -19.75 22.09
N LEU A 258 7.31 -20.01 22.46
CA LEU A 258 8.48 -19.22 22.16
C LEU A 258 9.43 -20.07 21.33
N THR A 259 9.89 -19.51 20.22
CA THR A 259 10.91 -20.15 19.38
C THR A 259 12.09 -19.18 19.18
N TRP A 260 13.29 -19.67 19.40
CA TRP A 260 14.52 -18.97 19.14
C TRP A 260 15.15 -19.49 17.85
N PHE A 261 15.27 -18.62 16.89
CA PHE A 261 15.86 -18.89 15.58
C PHE A 261 17.26 -18.25 15.47
N LYS A 262 18.16 -18.94 14.79
CA LYS A 262 19.40 -18.39 14.26
C LYS A 262 19.42 -18.69 12.76
N GLN A 263 19.25 -17.66 11.93
CA GLN A 263 18.98 -17.82 10.51
C GLN A 263 17.75 -18.75 10.31
N ASP A 264 17.92 -19.90 9.66
CA ASP A 264 16.85 -20.89 9.42
C ASP A 264 16.81 -22.02 10.47
N ASP A 265 17.76 -22.05 11.41
CA ASP A 265 17.84 -23.07 12.45
C ASP A 265 17.06 -22.71 13.70
N THR A 266 16.35 -23.69 14.27
CA THR A 266 15.68 -23.55 15.56
C THR A 266 16.65 -23.94 16.69
N LEU A 267 17.08 -22.96 17.48
CA LEU A 267 17.98 -23.18 18.62
C LEU A 267 17.22 -23.64 19.87
N ALA A 268 16.01 -23.12 20.10
CA ALA A 268 15.17 -23.51 21.21
C ALA A 268 13.69 -23.34 20.86
N HIS A 269 12.87 -24.20 21.44
CA HIS A 269 11.41 -24.12 21.36
C HIS A 269 10.82 -24.52 22.72
N MET A 270 9.91 -23.68 23.25
CA MET A 270 9.31 -23.91 24.57
C MET A 270 7.93 -23.30 24.67
N ASN A 271 7.13 -23.84 25.61
CA ASN A 271 5.85 -23.23 25.98
C ASN A 271 6.09 -22.00 26.86
N VAL A 272 5.22 -20.99 26.70
CA VAL A 272 5.26 -19.75 27.47
C VAL A 272 3.85 -19.37 27.97
N CYS A 273 3.82 -18.70 29.11
CA CYS A 273 2.59 -18.07 29.60
C CYS A 273 2.36 -16.75 28.85
N VAL A 274 1.13 -16.53 28.42
CA VAL A 274 0.69 -15.28 27.80
C VAL A 274 -0.51 -14.72 28.57
N GLY A 275 -0.82 -13.46 28.34
CA GLY A 275 -1.95 -12.78 28.95
C GLY A 275 -3.31 -13.35 28.52
N GLY A 276 -4.30 -13.15 29.37
CA GLY A 276 -5.67 -13.61 29.14
C GLY A 276 -6.44 -12.78 28.11
N LYS A 277 -7.57 -13.33 27.66
CA LYS A 277 -8.52 -12.62 26.80
C LYS A 277 -9.15 -11.43 27.53
N ARG A 278 -9.62 -10.47 26.76
CA ARG A 278 -10.48 -9.40 27.31
C ARG A 278 -11.73 -9.96 27.93
N GLU A 279 -12.17 -9.32 29.01
CA GLU A 279 -13.50 -9.59 29.57
C GLU A 279 -14.60 -9.27 28.53
N ALA A 280 -15.68 -10.03 28.52
CA ALA A 280 -16.79 -9.84 27.59
C ALA A 280 -17.40 -8.43 27.67
N THR A 281 -17.35 -7.82 28.84
CA THR A 281 -17.86 -6.46 29.12
C THR A 281 -16.85 -5.34 28.82
N TYR A 282 -15.67 -5.65 28.29
CA TYR A 282 -14.59 -4.66 28.09
C TYR A 282 -15.03 -3.40 27.34
N VAL A 283 -15.74 -3.57 26.23
CA VAL A 283 -16.18 -2.44 25.40
C VAL A 283 -17.17 -1.55 26.15
N GLN A 284 -18.09 -2.16 26.90
CA GLN A 284 -19.09 -1.43 27.68
C GLN A 284 -18.44 -0.67 28.83
N LYS A 285 -17.53 -1.30 29.56
CA LYS A 285 -16.77 -0.67 30.65
C LYS A 285 -15.87 0.45 30.11
N MET A 286 -15.21 0.26 28.97
CA MET A 286 -14.39 1.30 28.37
C MET A 286 -15.22 2.53 27.96
N LYS A 287 -16.39 2.33 27.35
CA LYS A 287 -17.32 3.45 27.05
C LYS A 287 -17.74 4.18 28.32
N ARG A 288 -18.01 3.45 29.40
CA ARG A 288 -18.38 4.02 30.70
C ARG A 288 -17.21 4.81 31.30
N TYR A 289 -16.00 4.22 31.30
CA TYR A 289 -14.77 4.89 31.76
C TYR A 289 -14.50 6.18 31.00
N LEU A 290 -14.61 6.18 29.68
CA LEU A 290 -14.44 7.39 28.85
C LEU A 290 -15.46 8.48 29.16
N LYS A 291 -16.65 8.11 29.65
CA LYS A 291 -17.70 9.05 30.04
C LYS A 291 -17.52 9.57 31.48
N THR A 292 -17.11 8.69 32.41
CA THR A 292 -17.08 9.02 33.84
C THR A 292 -15.72 9.46 34.36
N GLY A 293 -14.62 9.06 33.68
CA GLY A 293 -13.24 9.24 34.13
C GLY A 293 -12.87 8.45 35.40
N ARG A 294 -13.81 7.64 35.94
CA ARG A 294 -13.58 6.90 37.19
C ARG A 294 -12.74 5.67 36.93
N LEU A 295 -11.68 5.48 37.71
CA LEU A 295 -10.78 4.32 37.61
C LEU A 295 -11.49 2.98 37.85
N ASP A 296 -12.52 2.98 38.70
CA ASP A 296 -13.33 1.77 38.98
C ASP A 296 -14.10 1.27 37.75
N ASP A 297 -14.43 2.18 36.83
CA ASP A 297 -15.09 1.85 35.55
C ASP A 297 -14.09 1.39 34.49
N LYS A 298 -12.78 1.57 34.72
CA LYS A 298 -11.74 1.20 33.75
C LYS A 298 -11.62 -0.33 33.63
N PRO A 299 -11.87 -0.90 32.43
CA PRO A 299 -11.76 -2.34 32.27
C PRO A 299 -10.31 -2.80 32.41
N LYS A 300 -10.12 -3.96 32.99
CA LYS A 300 -8.81 -4.62 33.07
C LYS A 300 -8.48 -5.22 31.68
N ASN A 301 -7.28 -4.99 31.22
CA ASN A 301 -6.77 -5.59 29.98
C ASN A 301 -5.52 -6.42 30.31
N HIS A 302 -5.68 -7.72 30.24
CA HIS A 302 -4.60 -8.68 30.51
C HIS A 302 -4.01 -9.25 29.21
N GLU A 303 -4.41 -8.75 28.03
CA GLU A 303 -3.85 -9.22 26.77
C GLU A 303 -2.35 -8.95 26.68
N THR A 304 -1.60 -9.93 26.24
CA THR A 304 -0.18 -9.75 25.91
C THR A 304 -0.06 -8.74 24.78
N PRO A 305 0.74 -7.65 24.95
CA PRO A 305 0.96 -6.70 23.87
C PRO A 305 1.83 -7.33 22.77
N GLN A 306 1.55 -6.97 21.51
CA GLN A 306 2.42 -7.29 20.40
C GLN A 306 3.54 -6.24 20.35
N LEU A 307 4.73 -6.66 20.76
CA LEU A 307 5.91 -5.80 20.90
C LEU A 307 7.02 -6.31 20.00
N PHE A 308 7.91 -5.38 19.66
CA PHE A 308 9.22 -5.68 19.13
C PHE A 308 10.26 -4.99 20.01
N SER A 309 11.27 -5.73 20.43
CA SER A 309 12.37 -5.22 21.25
C SER A 309 13.65 -5.99 20.95
N VAL A 310 14.77 -5.47 21.41
CA VAL A 310 16.08 -6.10 21.33
C VAL A 310 16.49 -6.50 22.73
N PHE A 311 17.05 -7.71 22.89
CA PHE A 311 17.67 -8.15 24.15
C PHE A 311 18.98 -7.37 24.36
N ASN A 312 19.05 -6.61 25.44
CA ASN A 312 20.28 -5.89 25.81
C ASN A 312 21.04 -6.56 26.95
N ALA A 313 20.31 -7.33 27.78
CA ALA A 313 20.90 -8.02 28.93
C ALA A 313 20.03 -9.22 29.32
N ILE A 314 20.66 -10.19 29.95
CA ILE A 314 20.01 -11.34 30.59
C ILE A 314 20.40 -11.30 32.08
N GLN A 315 19.39 -11.23 32.96
CA GLN A 315 19.61 -11.35 34.40
C GLN A 315 19.41 -12.80 34.83
N VAL A 316 20.43 -13.37 35.39
CA VAL A 316 20.38 -14.73 35.95
C VAL A 316 19.97 -14.67 37.43
N ASN A 317 19.09 -15.59 37.84
CA ASN A 317 18.53 -15.66 39.22
C ASN A 317 17.97 -14.32 39.69
N PRO A 318 17.01 -13.72 38.98
CA PRO A 318 16.45 -12.44 39.35
C PRO A 318 15.69 -12.55 40.67
N ILE A 319 15.84 -11.53 41.54
CA ILE A 319 14.96 -11.36 42.69
C ILE A 319 13.64 -10.77 42.20
N TRP A 320 12.53 -11.45 42.43
CA TRP A 320 11.23 -10.92 42.08
C TRP A 320 10.70 -9.97 43.19
N ASN A 321 10.71 -8.69 42.92
CA ASN A 321 10.07 -7.71 43.78
C ASN A 321 8.56 -7.72 43.55
N ILE A 322 7.81 -8.18 44.55
CA ILE A 322 6.34 -8.29 44.46
C ILE A 322 5.75 -6.88 44.40
N PRO A 323 4.96 -6.54 43.34
CA PRO A 323 4.28 -5.27 43.27
C PRO A 323 3.35 -5.04 44.47
N VAL A 324 3.30 -3.80 45.00
CA VAL A 324 2.48 -3.42 46.18
C VAL A 324 1.01 -3.81 45.99
N SER A 325 0.49 -3.74 44.76
CA SER A 325 -0.88 -4.15 44.46
C SER A 325 -1.13 -5.64 44.71
N ILE A 326 -0.21 -6.51 44.27
CA ILE A 326 -0.27 -7.95 44.50
C ILE A 326 -0.06 -8.25 45.98
N ALA A 327 0.93 -7.61 46.59
CA ALA A 327 1.19 -7.76 48.03
C ALA A 327 -0.04 -7.46 48.87
N LYS A 328 -0.78 -6.38 48.55
CA LYS A 328 -1.99 -5.98 49.28
C LYS A 328 -3.21 -6.83 48.98
N SER A 329 -3.42 -7.22 47.73
CA SER A 329 -4.64 -7.91 47.31
C SER A 329 -4.60 -9.42 47.55
N GLU A 330 -3.42 -10.03 47.50
CA GLU A 330 -3.26 -11.48 47.53
C GLU A 330 -2.43 -11.94 48.73
N ILE A 331 -1.20 -11.46 48.89
CA ILE A 331 -0.23 -11.96 49.85
C ILE A 331 -0.59 -11.53 51.27
N TYR A 332 -0.91 -10.26 51.52
CA TYR A 332 -1.21 -9.75 52.85
C TYR A 332 -2.29 -10.53 53.59
N TRP A 333 -3.36 -10.84 52.91
CA TRP A 333 -4.47 -11.57 53.53
C TRP A 333 -4.16 -13.04 53.75
N MET A 334 -3.33 -13.67 52.96
CA MET A 334 -2.88 -15.06 53.15
C MET A 334 -1.87 -15.16 54.29
N ALA A 335 -0.87 -14.28 54.30
CA ALA A 335 0.15 -14.20 55.34
C ALA A 335 -0.46 -13.81 56.71
N ARG A 336 -1.57 -13.04 56.75
CA ARG A 336 -2.29 -12.73 57.97
C ARG A 336 -3.04 -13.94 58.54
N LYS A 337 -3.48 -14.87 57.70
CA LYS A 337 -4.18 -16.10 58.10
C LYS A 337 -3.20 -17.19 58.51
N ASP A 338 -2.08 -17.27 57.83
CA ASP A 338 -1.02 -18.24 58.06
C ASP A 338 0.33 -17.56 58.23
N PRO A 339 0.91 -17.49 59.44
CA PRO A 339 2.20 -16.84 59.72
C PRO A 339 3.35 -17.49 58.92
N TYR A 340 3.21 -18.72 58.48
CA TYR A 340 4.23 -19.46 57.73
C TYR A 340 4.03 -19.42 56.21
N TYR A 341 3.04 -18.70 55.73
CA TYR A 341 2.70 -18.62 54.30
C TYR A 341 3.88 -18.20 53.39
N LEU A 342 4.81 -17.42 53.93
CA LEU A 342 6.01 -16.95 53.20
C LEU A 342 7.26 -17.77 53.55
N SER A 343 7.18 -18.82 54.31
CA SER A 343 8.32 -19.62 54.78
C SER A 343 8.61 -20.83 53.91
N ASN A 344 7.80 -21.11 52.88
CA ASN A 344 7.94 -22.23 51.96
C ASN A 344 8.48 -21.81 50.62
#